data_f63149e5b4566f36de90af2b9c5f1435
#
_entry.id   f63149e5b4566f36de90af2b9c5f1435
#
_cell.length_a   1.000
_cell.length_b   1.000
_cell.length_c   1.000
_cell.angle_alpha   90.00
_cell.angle_beta   90.00
_cell.angle_gamma   90.00
#
_symmetry.space_group_name_H-M   'P 1'
#
loop_
_entity.id
_entity.type
_entity.pdbx_description
1 polymer ?
#
loop_
_entity_poly.entity_id
_entity_poly.type
_entity_poly.pdbx_seq_one_letter_code
_entity_poly.pdbx_strand_id
1 'polypeptide(L)'
;MKYYEDIQIGDKVLTPGKTLTDAMVTLMVSLAGYTEPFFHDEEFAKQTPFKGRIMPGLLVVLVAGGLAEHTGYWDGATIGLMGVENIKFPAPARPGDTIRVEMEIINKKETSKPGQGLVWDRKTCRNQRDEVVAVADFIHLTKRRPQVFDTR
;
A
#
# COMPACT_ATOMS: atom_id res chain seq x y z
N MET A 1 11.40 -15.41 10.64
CA MET A 1 11.85 -14.01 10.49
C MET A 1 12.60 -13.89 9.18
N LYS A 2 12.17 -13.02 8.27
CA LYS A 2 12.89 -12.72 7.03
C LYS A 2 13.96 -11.66 7.25
N TYR A 3 14.98 -11.68 6.39
CA TYR A 3 16.01 -10.65 6.30
C TYR A 3 16.09 -10.13 4.87
N TYR A 4 16.76 -9.02 4.67
CA TYR A 4 17.02 -8.43 3.35
C TYR A 4 17.52 -9.45 2.32
N GLU A 5 18.38 -10.39 2.74
CA GLU A 5 18.95 -11.43 1.88
C GLU A 5 17.92 -12.45 1.40
N ASP A 6 16.82 -12.65 2.16
CA ASP A 6 15.76 -13.63 1.84
C ASP A 6 14.70 -13.07 0.87
N ILE A 7 14.71 -11.75 0.66
CA ILE A 7 13.78 -11.05 -0.23
C ILE A 7 14.36 -11.03 -1.63
N GLN A 8 13.58 -11.46 -2.63
CA GLN A 8 14.04 -11.50 -4.02
C GLN A 8 13.25 -10.49 -4.87
N ILE A 9 13.93 -9.86 -5.84
CA ILE A 9 13.25 -9.06 -6.86
C ILE A 9 12.37 -10.00 -7.68
N GLY A 10 11.10 -9.61 -7.90
CA GLY A 10 10.09 -10.43 -8.56
C GLY A 10 9.24 -11.29 -7.62
N ASP A 11 9.54 -11.34 -6.31
CA ASP A 11 8.63 -11.95 -5.33
C ASP A 11 7.27 -11.27 -5.40
N LYS A 12 6.20 -12.08 -5.48
CA LYS A 12 4.81 -11.60 -5.54
C LYS A 12 3.98 -12.18 -4.41
N VAL A 13 3.11 -11.34 -3.87
CA VAL A 13 2.13 -11.73 -2.86
C VAL A 13 0.79 -11.10 -3.20
N LEU A 14 -0.28 -11.91 -3.15
CA LEU A 14 -1.65 -11.43 -3.29
C LEU A 14 -2.31 -11.40 -1.91
N THR A 15 -2.91 -10.27 -1.57
CA THR A 15 -3.59 -10.11 -0.28
C THR A 15 -5.01 -10.67 -0.29
N PRO A 16 -5.60 -10.95 0.89
CA PRO A 16 -7.04 -11.08 1.01
C PRO A 16 -7.78 -9.84 0.52
N GLY A 17 -9.06 -9.98 0.19
CA GLY A 17 -9.92 -8.84 -0.14
C GLY A 17 -10.32 -8.05 1.09
N LYS A 18 -10.47 -6.73 0.96
CA LYS A 18 -11.05 -5.84 1.97
C LYS A 18 -12.07 -4.91 1.34
N THR A 19 -13.30 -4.93 1.86
CA THR A 19 -14.34 -3.99 1.45
C THR A 19 -14.09 -2.62 2.08
N LEU A 20 -14.06 -1.59 1.24
CA LEU A 20 -13.94 -0.20 1.62
C LEU A 20 -15.32 0.31 2.05
N THR A 21 -15.55 0.45 3.34
CA THR A 21 -16.84 0.82 3.86
C THR A 21 -17.07 2.34 3.81
N ASP A 22 -18.32 2.77 3.77
CA ASP A 22 -18.68 4.19 3.87
C ASP A 22 -18.18 4.83 5.18
N ALA A 23 -18.21 4.09 6.27
CA ALA A 23 -17.64 4.54 7.55
C ALA A 23 -16.16 4.85 7.46
N MET A 24 -15.37 4.08 6.69
CA MET A 24 -13.96 4.36 6.47
C MET A 24 -13.75 5.67 5.72
N VAL A 25 -14.59 5.97 4.70
CA VAL A 25 -14.54 7.25 3.99
C VAL A 25 -14.81 8.39 4.95
N THR A 26 -15.93 8.33 5.67
CA THR A 26 -16.34 9.39 6.60
C THR A 26 -15.29 9.66 7.66
N LEU A 27 -14.73 8.60 8.27
CA LEU A 27 -13.70 8.73 9.28
C LEU A 27 -12.43 9.37 8.71
N MET A 28 -11.95 8.90 7.55
CA MET A 28 -10.71 9.39 6.95
C MET A 28 -10.85 10.82 6.46
N VAL A 29 -11.97 11.15 5.83
CA VAL A 29 -12.25 12.50 5.33
C VAL A 29 -12.30 13.49 6.49
N SER A 30 -12.96 13.11 7.59
CA SER A 30 -13.03 13.93 8.80
C SER A 30 -11.66 14.08 9.47
N LEU A 31 -10.90 13.00 9.59
CA LEU A 31 -9.58 13.01 10.22
C LEU A 31 -8.57 13.83 9.40
N ALA A 32 -8.59 13.69 8.08
CA ALA A 32 -7.67 14.38 7.17
C ALA A 32 -8.09 15.83 6.86
N GLY A 33 -9.33 16.21 7.18
CA GLY A 33 -9.86 17.55 6.91
C GLY A 33 -10.15 17.80 5.43
N TYR A 34 -10.50 16.77 4.66
CA TYR A 34 -10.95 16.95 3.27
C TYR A 34 -12.31 17.63 3.22
N THR A 35 -12.44 18.66 2.38
CA THR A 35 -13.67 19.47 2.26
C THR A 35 -14.34 19.36 0.90
N GLU A 36 -13.77 18.62 -0.03
CA GLU A 36 -14.32 18.49 -1.37
C GLU A 36 -15.69 17.79 -1.34
N PRO A 37 -16.74 18.42 -1.89
CA PRO A 37 -18.12 17.94 -1.79
C PRO A 37 -18.32 16.50 -2.32
N PHE A 38 -17.55 16.06 -3.30
CA PHE A 38 -17.68 14.72 -3.86
C PHE A 38 -17.28 13.57 -2.90
N PHE A 39 -16.69 13.89 -1.74
CA PHE A 39 -16.48 12.92 -0.67
C PHE A 39 -17.66 12.85 0.30
N HIS A 40 -18.45 13.93 0.44
CA HIS A 40 -19.46 14.09 1.48
C HIS A 40 -20.89 14.04 0.95
N ASP A 41 -21.13 14.62 -0.24
CA ASP A 41 -22.45 14.87 -0.82
C ASP A 41 -22.66 13.96 -2.03
N GLU A 42 -23.52 12.97 -1.87
CA GLU A 42 -23.84 12.02 -2.94
C GLU A 42 -24.54 12.70 -4.12
N GLU A 43 -25.46 13.66 -3.85
CA GLU A 43 -26.20 14.34 -4.92
C GLU A 43 -25.29 15.25 -5.73
N PHE A 44 -24.35 15.95 -5.09
CA PHE A 44 -23.29 16.67 -5.78
C PHE A 44 -22.39 15.73 -6.58
N ALA A 45 -21.94 14.63 -5.98
CA ALA A 45 -21.00 13.68 -6.60
C ALA A 45 -21.59 13.02 -7.86
N LYS A 46 -22.90 12.73 -7.88
CA LYS A 46 -23.61 12.23 -9.08
C LYS A 46 -23.52 13.18 -10.29
N GLN A 47 -23.37 14.47 -10.06
CA GLN A 47 -23.26 15.48 -11.12
C GLN A 47 -21.82 15.62 -11.64
N THR A 48 -20.85 15.05 -10.94
CA THR A 48 -19.44 15.06 -11.36
C THR A 48 -19.16 13.93 -12.38
N PRO A 49 -18.00 13.95 -13.06
CA PRO A 49 -17.56 12.83 -13.89
C PRO A 49 -17.49 11.49 -13.14
N PHE A 50 -17.38 11.51 -11.82
CA PHE A 50 -17.34 10.30 -10.99
C PHE A 50 -18.70 9.60 -10.86
N LYS A 51 -19.84 10.31 -11.07
CA LYS A 51 -21.21 9.77 -10.99
C LYS A 51 -21.58 9.15 -9.65
N GLY A 52 -21.00 9.65 -8.56
CA GLY A 52 -21.23 9.21 -7.18
C GLY A 52 -20.00 9.50 -6.32
N ARG A 53 -20.13 9.32 -5.01
CA ARG A 53 -19.01 9.55 -4.08
C ARG A 53 -17.85 8.59 -4.36
N ILE A 54 -16.65 9.09 -4.13
CA ILE A 54 -15.40 8.34 -4.29
C ILE A 54 -14.62 8.31 -2.96
N MET A 55 -13.68 7.39 -2.88
CA MET A 55 -12.71 7.34 -1.78
C MET A 55 -11.57 8.31 -2.04
N PRO A 56 -11.02 8.98 -1.02
CA PRO A 56 -9.71 9.61 -1.14
C PRO A 56 -8.66 8.59 -1.58
N GLY A 57 -7.92 8.89 -2.65
CA GLY A 57 -6.94 7.93 -3.19
C GLY A 57 -5.87 7.53 -2.16
N LEU A 58 -5.44 8.46 -1.31
CA LEU A 58 -4.48 8.17 -0.24
C LEU A 58 -5.02 7.20 0.81
N LEU A 59 -6.35 7.15 1.02
CA LEU A 59 -6.96 6.12 1.88
C LEU A 59 -6.79 4.73 1.26
N VAL A 60 -6.94 4.59 -0.05
CA VAL A 60 -6.71 3.31 -0.74
C VAL A 60 -5.26 2.86 -0.57
N VAL A 61 -4.29 3.78 -0.70
CA VAL A 61 -2.85 3.50 -0.46
C VAL A 61 -2.59 3.08 0.98
N LEU A 62 -3.21 3.75 1.96
CA LEU A 62 -3.11 3.38 3.38
C LEU A 62 -3.64 1.96 3.62
N VAL A 63 -4.81 1.65 3.09
CA VAL A 63 -5.42 0.31 3.21
C VAL A 63 -4.55 -0.75 2.51
N ALA A 64 -3.93 -0.41 1.37
CA ALA A 64 -3.02 -1.30 0.67
C ALA A 64 -1.79 -1.66 1.52
N GLY A 65 -1.23 -0.70 2.25
CA GLY A 65 -0.16 -0.95 3.21
C GLY A 65 -0.59 -1.96 4.27
N GLY A 66 -1.73 -1.72 4.93
CA GLY A 66 -2.26 -2.62 5.96
C GLY A 66 -2.57 -4.03 5.44
N LEU A 67 -3.12 -4.17 4.22
CA LEU A 67 -3.37 -5.47 3.61
C LEU A 67 -2.07 -6.24 3.33
N ALA A 68 -1.02 -5.55 2.89
CA ALA A 68 0.28 -6.18 2.66
C ALA A 68 0.90 -6.70 3.97
N GLU A 69 0.77 -5.96 5.08
CA GLU A 69 1.22 -6.41 6.40
C GLU A 69 0.52 -7.71 6.84
N HIS A 70 -0.80 -7.84 6.60
CA HIS A 70 -1.55 -9.06 6.95
C HIS A 70 -1.08 -10.33 6.23
N THR A 71 -0.27 -10.21 5.18
CA THR A 71 0.28 -11.40 4.49
C THR A 71 1.43 -12.06 5.24
N GLY A 72 1.98 -11.42 6.27
CA GLY A 72 3.16 -11.89 6.99
C GLY A 72 4.47 -11.83 6.17
N TYR A 73 4.43 -11.32 4.95
CA TYR A 73 5.61 -11.26 4.08
C TYR A 73 6.77 -10.49 4.73
N TRP A 74 6.45 -9.42 5.45
CA TRP A 74 7.40 -8.52 6.09
C TRP A 74 7.75 -8.90 7.54
N ASP A 75 7.23 -10.01 8.07
CA ASP A 75 7.34 -10.36 9.49
C ASP A 75 8.78 -10.37 9.98
N GLY A 76 9.07 -9.42 10.86
CA GLY A 76 10.38 -9.22 11.48
C GLY A 76 11.47 -8.64 10.58
N ALA A 77 11.21 -8.47 9.27
CA ALA A 77 12.19 -7.91 8.32
C ALA A 77 12.21 -6.38 8.37
N THR A 78 11.06 -5.73 8.45
CA THR A 78 10.94 -4.28 8.35
C THR A 78 11.41 -3.58 9.61
N ILE A 79 12.28 -2.57 9.43
CA ILE A 79 12.67 -1.60 10.46
C ILE A 79 11.72 -0.41 10.41
N GLY A 80 11.33 0.04 9.21
CA GLY A 80 10.42 1.13 9.02
C GLY A 80 10.11 1.42 7.55
N LEU A 81 9.04 2.17 7.32
CA LEU A 81 8.69 2.72 6.01
C LEU A 81 9.45 4.02 5.80
N MET A 82 10.23 4.11 4.73
CA MET A 82 11.06 5.26 4.40
C MET A 82 10.40 6.23 3.43
N GLY A 83 9.43 5.75 2.67
CA GLY A 83 8.71 6.57 1.72
C GLY A 83 7.69 5.80 0.91
N VAL A 84 6.85 6.55 0.21
CA VAL A 84 5.93 6.03 -0.80
C VAL A 84 6.06 6.94 -2.01
N GLU A 85 6.29 6.35 -3.18
CA GLU A 85 6.52 7.09 -4.42
C GLU A 85 5.72 6.51 -5.59
N ASN A 86 5.75 7.18 -6.75
CA ASN A 86 5.06 6.73 -7.96
C ASN A 86 3.57 6.44 -7.76
N ILE A 87 2.91 7.21 -6.88
CA ILE A 87 1.49 7.04 -6.57
C ILE A 87 0.66 7.45 -7.78
N LYS A 88 -0.27 6.57 -8.21
CA LYS A 88 -1.23 6.81 -9.29
C LYS A 88 -2.60 6.25 -8.94
N PHE A 89 -3.64 6.91 -9.45
CA PHE A 89 -5.04 6.53 -9.27
C PHE A 89 -5.72 6.41 -10.65
N PRO A 90 -5.54 5.29 -11.37
CA PRO A 90 -6.07 5.13 -12.74
C PRO A 90 -7.59 5.12 -12.81
N ALA A 91 -8.27 4.60 -11.78
CA ALA A 91 -9.72 4.61 -11.64
C ALA A 91 -10.13 4.99 -10.21
N PRO A 92 -11.30 5.62 -10.01
CA PRO A 92 -11.78 5.95 -8.69
C PRO A 92 -12.19 4.69 -7.93
N ALA A 93 -11.73 4.55 -6.67
CA ALA A 93 -12.31 3.61 -5.73
C ALA A 93 -13.56 4.23 -5.09
N ARG A 94 -14.55 3.39 -4.75
CA ARG A 94 -15.83 3.81 -4.21
C ARG A 94 -16.14 3.16 -2.86
N PRO A 95 -16.97 3.78 -2.02
CA PRO A 95 -17.57 3.08 -0.90
C PRO A 95 -18.27 1.81 -1.41
N GLY A 96 -18.05 0.68 -0.75
CA GLY A 96 -18.56 -0.63 -1.15
C GLY A 96 -17.64 -1.44 -2.10
N ASP A 97 -16.62 -0.84 -2.70
CA ASP A 97 -15.64 -1.62 -3.46
C ASP A 97 -14.84 -2.56 -2.54
N THR A 98 -14.59 -3.76 -3.02
CA THR A 98 -13.70 -4.71 -2.36
C THR A 98 -12.37 -4.73 -3.11
N ILE A 99 -11.32 -4.28 -2.46
CA ILE A 99 -9.98 -4.25 -3.05
C ILE A 99 -9.14 -5.45 -2.63
N ARG A 100 -8.24 -5.86 -3.53
CA ARG A 100 -7.10 -6.74 -3.30
C ARG A 100 -5.84 -6.06 -3.77
N VAL A 101 -4.73 -6.45 -3.19
CA VAL A 101 -3.42 -5.87 -3.54
C VAL A 101 -2.50 -6.98 -4.01
N GLU A 102 -1.96 -6.84 -5.21
CA GLU A 102 -0.75 -7.53 -5.63
C GLU A 102 0.43 -6.68 -5.20
N MET A 103 1.28 -7.25 -4.35
CA MET A 103 2.55 -6.68 -3.94
C MET A 103 3.66 -7.40 -4.70
N GLU A 104 4.54 -6.67 -5.36
CA GLU A 104 5.70 -7.20 -6.10
C GLU A 104 6.97 -6.49 -5.66
N ILE A 105 8.00 -7.24 -5.31
CA ILE A 105 9.32 -6.67 -5.02
C ILE A 105 9.97 -6.22 -6.33
N ILE A 106 10.19 -4.91 -6.47
CA ILE A 106 10.66 -4.31 -7.72
C ILE A 106 12.12 -3.85 -7.67
N ASN A 107 12.67 -3.62 -6.48
CA ASN A 107 14.06 -3.17 -6.35
C ASN A 107 14.61 -3.45 -4.95
N LYS A 108 15.94 -3.58 -4.86
CA LYS A 108 16.69 -3.71 -3.61
C LYS A 108 17.98 -2.91 -3.69
N LYS A 109 18.37 -2.29 -2.58
CA LYS A 109 19.63 -1.56 -2.49
C LYS A 109 20.24 -1.69 -1.11
N GLU A 110 21.52 -1.98 -1.05
CA GLU A 110 22.29 -1.91 0.20
C GLU A 110 22.44 -0.46 0.66
N THR A 111 22.45 -0.25 1.97
CA THR A 111 22.73 1.07 2.55
C THR A 111 24.18 1.16 3.02
N SER A 112 24.66 2.39 3.22
CA SER A 112 25.98 2.63 3.82
C SER A 112 26.05 2.22 5.29
N LYS A 113 24.88 2.07 5.96
CA LYS A 113 24.80 1.61 7.35
C LYS A 113 24.83 0.07 7.38
N PRO A 114 25.77 -0.54 8.12
CA PRO A 114 25.79 -1.99 8.30
C PRO A 114 24.47 -2.52 8.89
N GLY A 115 24.07 -3.72 8.49
CA GLY A 115 22.88 -4.40 9.03
C GLY A 115 21.55 -3.90 8.49
N GLN A 116 21.55 -3.05 7.46
CA GLN A 116 20.33 -2.49 6.86
C GLN A 116 20.39 -2.53 5.33
N GLY A 117 19.23 -2.66 4.70
CA GLY A 117 19.02 -2.54 3.26
C GLY A 117 17.69 -1.88 2.94
N LEU A 118 17.56 -1.30 1.76
CA LEU A 118 16.31 -0.77 1.25
C LEU A 118 15.68 -1.76 0.27
N VAL A 119 14.37 -1.93 0.38
CA VAL A 119 13.58 -2.76 -0.52
C VAL A 119 12.38 -1.95 -1.01
N TRP A 120 12.15 -1.96 -2.31
CA TRP A 120 10.97 -1.36 -2.93
C TRP A 120 9.98 -2.45 -3.29
N ASP A 121 8.75 -2.29 -2.86
CA ASP A 121 7.65 -3.08 -3.38
C ASP A 121 6.62 -2.21 -4.06
N ARG A 122 6.09 -2.68 -5.19
CA ARG A 122 4.95 -2.08 -5.88
C ARG A 122 3.68 -2.74 -5.41
N LYS A 123 2.73 -1.92 -4.96
CA LYS A 123 1.38 -2.35 -4.61
C LYS A 123 0.42 -1.92 -5.70
N THR A 124 -0.17 -2.90 -6.39
CA THR A 124 -1.23 -2.69 -7.39
C THR A 124 -2.56 -3.07 -6.75
N CYS A 125 -3.41 -2.09 -6.51
CA CYS A 125 -4.73 -2.28 -5.91
C CYS A 125 -5.78 -2.45 -7.00
N ARG A 126 -6.52 -3.57 -6.96
CA ARG A 126 -7.63 -3.85 -7.87
C ARG A 126 -8.93 -3.99 -7.09
N ASN A 127 -10.00 -3.48 -7.68
CA ASN A 127 -11.36 -3.70 -7.13
C ASN A 127 -11.95 -5.03 -7.62
N GLN A 128 -13.19 -5.33 -7.23
CA GLN A 128 -13.90 -6.56 -7.60
C GLN A 128 -14.21 -6.70 -9.10
N ARG A 129 -14.05 -5.62 -9.88
CA ARG A 129 -14.20 -5.61 -11.35
C ARG A 129 -12.84 -5.71 -12.06
N ASP A 130 -11.77 -6.01 -11.31
CA ASP A 130 -10.39 -6.05 -11.79
C ASP A 130 -9.83 -4.71 -12.30
N GLU A 131 -10.49 -3.59 -11.99
CA GLU A 131 -10.01 -2.26 -12.30
C GLU A 131 -8.88 -1.87 -11.34
N VAL A 132 -7.79 -1.31 -11.86
CA VAL A 132 -6.70 -0.76 -11.04
C VAL A 132 -7.16 0.58 -10.46
N VAL A 133 -7.34 0.63 -9.14
CA VAL A 133 -7.79 1.84 -8.43
C VAL A 133 -6.64 2.62 -7.78
N ALA A 134 -5.52 1.96 -7.50
CA ALA A 134 -4.30 2.61 -7.04
C ALA A 134 -3.06 1.79 -7.39
N VAL A 135 -1.96 2.49 -7.63
CA VAL A 135 -0.61 1.91 -7.70
C VAL A 135 0.31 2.80 -6.86
N ALA A 136 1.18 2.19 -6.07
CA ALA A 136 2.19 2.92 -5.30
C ALA A 136 3.40 2.04 -5.03
N ASP A 137 4.59 2.64 -5.02
CA ASP A 137 5.85 1.98 -4.67
C ASP A 137 6.21 2.36 -3.22
N PHE A 138 6.31 1.35 -2.35
CA PHE A 138 6.68 1.51 -0.94
C PHE A 138 8.15 1.20 -0.75
N ILE A 139 8.84 2.01 0.05
CA ILE A 139 10.26 1.88 0.33
C ILE A 139 10.42 1.44 1.78
N HIS A 140 10.85 0.21 1.99
CA HIS A 140 11.08 -0.34 3.33
C HIS A 140 12.55 -0.35 3.68
N LEU A 141 12.88 0.13 4.87
CA LEU A 141 14.16 -0.14 5.51
C LEU A 141 14.06 -1.52 6.16
N THR A 142 14.93 -2.45 5.77
CA THR A 142 14.89 -3.84 6.20
C THR A 142 16.16 -4.25 6.93
N LYS A 143 16.03 -5.21 7.85
CA LYS A 143 17.16 -5.80 8.57
C LYS A 143 17.96 -6.71 7.63
N ARG A 144 19.27 -6.64 7.72
CA ARG A 144 20.19 -7.63 7.16
C ARG A 144 20.58 -8.66 8.20
N ARG A 145 20.97 -9.85 7.76
CA ARG A 145 21.48 -10.88 8.67
C ARG A 145 22.70 -10.35 9.41
N PRO A 146 22.81 -10.62 10.71
CA PRO A 146 24.03 -10.37 11.45
C PRO A 146 25.19 -11.12 10.76
N GLN A 147 26.29 -10.42 10.49
CA GLN A 147 27.51 -11.09 10.03
C GLN A 147 28.07 -11.91 11.21
N VAL A 148 28.10 -13.22 11.05
CA VAL A 148 28.83 -14.08 11.98
C VAL A 148 30.29 -13.97 11.59
N PHE A 149 31.07 -13.19 12.34
CA PHE A 149 32.52 -13.22 12.22
C PHE A 149 32.99 -14.54 12.84
N ASP A 150 33.54 -15.44 12.01
CA ASP A 150 34.20 -16.63 12.50
C ASP A 150 35.52 -16.16 13.17
N THR A 151 35.48 -16.11 14.49
CA THR A 151 36.67 -15.83 15.31
C THR A 151 37.49 -17.11 15.44
N ARG A 152 38.08 -17.62 14.39
CA ARG A 152 39.13 -18.61 14.46
C ARG A 152 40.49 -17.93 14.36
#